data_35ed0e8c367ccd0aab6ea4903783dc88
#
_entry.id   35ed0e8c367ccd0aab6ea4903783dc88
#
_cell.length_a   1.000
_cell.length_b   1.000
_cell.length_c   1.000
_cell.angle_alpha   90.00
_cell.angle_beta   90.00
_cell.angle_gamma   90.00
#
_symmetry.space_group_name_H-M   'P 1'
#
loop_
_entity.id
_entity.type
_entity.pdbx_description
1 polymer ?
#
loop_
_entity_poly.entity_id
_entity_poly.type
_entity_poly.pdbx_seq_one_letter_code
_entity_poly.pdbx_strand_id
1 'polypeptide(L)'
;TQMIIGATGESDYTLLQTTQALYQGFDLKRVFYSAYIPLNDDSVLPQIGTPPPLLREHRLYQADWLLRFYGFKAEELLDEKRPFFNVMLDPKEDWAVRHLECFPVEINRAPYADLLRVPGIGVKSARRILSARRSTKLTFQDLKKLGVVMKRAVYFITCGGRMMYPTKLEEDYIVRNLTCLLYTSPSPRDK
;
A
#
# COMPACT_ATOMS: atom_id res chain seq x y z
N THR A 1 -16.96 7.20 -11.87
CA THR A 1 -16.31 6.92 -13.14
C THR A 1 -15.56 5.58 -13.10
N GLN A 2 -15.19 5.04 -14.25
CA GLN A 2 -14.49 3.78 -14.40
C GLN A 2 -13.33 3.94 -15.38
N MET A 3 -12.22 3.26 -15.10
CA MET A 3 -11.05 3.15 -15.97
C MET A 3 -10.82 1.69 -16.33
N ILE A 4 -10.57 1.40 -17.61
CA ILE A 4 -10.26 0.07 -18.10
C ILE A 4 -8.73 -0.08 -18.16
N ILE A 5 -8.19 -1.06 -17.46
CA ILE A 5 -6.76 -1.24 -17.28
C ILE A 5 -6.20 -2.24 -18.27
N GLY A 6 -5.19 -1.85 -19.04
CA GLY A 6 -4.48 -2.71 -19.97
C GLY A 6 -5.16 -2.84 -21.33
N ALA A 7 -6.15 -2.02 -21.64
CA ALA A 7 -6.68 -1.89 -23.01
C ALA A 7 -5.72 -1.10 -23.89
N THR A 8 -5.09 -0.10 -23.33
CA THR A 8 -4.16 0.82 -23.99
C THR A 8 -2.83 0.89 -23.24
N GLY A 9 -1.86 1.66 -23.74
CA GLY A 9 -0.49 1.64 -23.25
C GLY A 9 -0.19 2.50 -22.01
N GLU A 10 -1.23 3.02 -21.31
CA GLU A 10 -1.00 3.91 -20.18
C GLU A 10 -0.38 3.20 -18.98
N SER A 11 0.50 3.94 -18.30
CA SER A 11 1.16 3.48 -17.07
C SER A 11 0.24 3.58 -15.86
N ASP A 12 0.56 2.84 -14.79
CA ASP A 12 -0.13 2.95 -13.51
C ASP A 12 0.03 4.35 -12.91
N TYR A 13 1.18 5.02 -13.18
CA TYR A 13 1.41 6.40 -12.76
C TYR A 13 0.43 7.39 -13.42
N THR A 14 0.25 7.29 -14.75
CA THR A 14 -0.70 8.12 -15.48
C THR A 14 -2.14 7.91 -14.97
N LEU A 15 -2.52 6.65 -14.74
CA LEU A 15 -3.84 6.31 -14.20
C LEU A 15 -4.04 6.89 -12.79
N LEU A 16 -3.01 6.80 -11.94
CA LEU A 16 -3.09 7.29 -10.57
C LEU A 16 -3.11 8.82 -10.49
N GLN A 17 -2.33 9.52 -11.34
CA GLN A 17 -2.38 10.98 -11.48
C GLN A 17 -3.76 11.44 -11.94
N THR A 18 -4.33 10.78 -12.95
CA THR A 18 -5.67 11.06 -13.45
C THR A 18 -6.71 10.86 -12.34
N THR A 19 -6.60 9.78 -11.57
CA THR A 19 -7.49 9.51 -10.43
C THR A 19 -7.38 10.62 -9.38
N GLN A 20 -6.18 11.04 -9.03
CA GLN A 20 -5.95 12.13 -8.08
C GLN A 20 -6.56 13.46 -8.59
N ALA A 21 -6.35 13.79 -9.85
CA ALA A 21 -6.92 14.98 -10.46
C ALA A 21 -8.45 14.98 -10.46
N LEU A 22 -9.06 13.81 -10.71
CA LEU A 22 -10.52 13.64 -10.66
C LEU A 22 -11.08 13.86 -9.24
N TYR A 23 -10.38 13.39 -8.20
CA TYR A 23 -10.78 13.65 -6.82
C TYR A 23 -10.63 15.12 -6.44
N GLN A 24 -9.56 15.78 -6.88
CA GLN A 24 -9.30 17.18 -6.55
C GLN A 24 -10.19 18.16 -7.33
N GLY A 25 -10.49 17.88 -8.60
CA GLY A 25 -11.19 18.78 -9.48
C GLY A 25 -12.72 18.59 -9.51
N PHE A 26 -13.22 17.38 -9.23
CA PHE A 26 -14.62 17.02 -9.47
C PHE A 26 -15.34 16.43 -8.25
N ASP A 27 -14.72 16.44 -7.07
CA ASP A 27 -15.27 15.88 -5.82
C ASP A 27 -15.85 14.45 -5.97
N LEU A 28 -15.19 13.63 -6.78
CA LEU A 28 -15.61 12.26 -7.01
C LEU A 28 -15.41 11.41 -5.75
N LYS A 29 -16.42 10.62 -5.41
CA LYS A 29 -16.35 9.71 -4.25
C LYS A 29 -15.46 8.51 -4.49
N ARG A 30 -15.41 8.01 -5.74
CA ARG A 30 -14.66 6.81 -6.09
C ARG A 30 -14.42 6.70 -7.60
N VAL A 31 -13.23 6.25 -7.96
CA VAL A 31 -12.88 5.73 -9.29
C VAL A 31 -12.90 4.20 -9.22
N PHE A 32 -13.45 3.56 -10.24
CA PHE A 32 -13.45 2.10 -10.40
C PHE A 32 -12.41 1.72 -11.44
N TYR A 33 -11.73 0.61 -11.20
CA TYR A 33 -10.77 0.02 -12.12
C TYR A 33 -11.27 -1.35 -12.56
N SER A 34 -11.12 -1.68 -13.83
CA SER A 34 -11.44 -2.99 -14.39
C SER A 34 -10.34 -3.45 -15.31
N ALA A 35 -9.80 -4.63 -15.09
CA ALA A 35 -8.87 -5.25 -16.01
C ALA A 35 -9.56 -5.52 -17.35
N TYR A 36 -8.92 -5.15 -18.44
CA TYR A 36 -9.42 -5.41 -19.78
C TYR A 36 -9.40 -6.90 -20.10
N ILE A 37 -10.50 -7.40 -20.67
CA ILE A 37 -10.63 -8.77 -21.16
C ILE A 37 -10.89 -8.69 -22.66
N PRO A 38 -9.97 -9.22 -23.51
CA PRO A 38 -10.18 -9.24 -24.96
C PRO A 38 -11.36 -10.15 -25.35
N LEU A 39 -12.32 -9.60 -26.08
CA LEU A 39 -13.51 -10.31 -26.54
C LEU A 39 -13.58 -10.43 -28.07
N ASN A 40 -12.86 -9.60 -28.80
CA ASN A 40 -12.83 -9.54 -30.25
C ASN A 40 -11.41 -9.26 -30.73
N ASP A 41 -11.13 -9.59 -31.98
CA ASP A 41 -9.90 -9.24 -32.66
C ASP A 41 -9.97 -7.78 -33.13
N ASP A 42 -9.13 -6.95 -32.50
CA ASP A 42 -8.94 -5.56 -32.87
C ASP A 42 -7.43 -5.28 -32.89
N SER A 43 -6.95 -4.67 -33.99
CA SER A 43 -5.51 -4.41 -34.18
C SER A 43 -4.90 -3.40 -33.21
N VAL A 44 -5.73 -2.57 -32.55
CA VAL A 44 -5.28 -1.54 -31.58
C VAL A 44 -5.46 -1.97 -30.13
N LEU A 45 -6.07 -3.14 -29.88
CA LEU A 45 -6.31 -3.69 -28.55
C LEU A 45 -5.53 -4.99 -28.33
N PRO A 46 -5.31 -5.42 -27.08
CA PRO A 46 -4.71 -6.70 -26.79
C PRO A 46 -5.47 -7.86 -27.42
N GLN A 47 -4.74 -8.81 -28.01
CA GLN A 47 -5.29 -9.95 -28.72
C GLN A 47 -6.09 -10.89 -27.82
N ILE A 48 -7.05 -11.61 -28.42
CA ILE A 48 -7.80 -12.68 -27.75
C ILE A 48 -6.83 -13.68 -27.12
N GLY A 49 -7.08 -14.05 -25.86
CA GLY A 49 -6.22 -14.94 -25.07
C GLY A 49 -5.15 -14.23 -24.25
N THR A 50 -4.95 -12.91 -24.40
CA THR A 50 -4.10 -12.13 -23.49
C THR A 50 -4.72 -12.15 -22.09
N PRO A 51 -3.97 -12.58 -21.04
CA PRO A 51 -4.52 -12.63 -19.70
C PRO A 51 -4.81 -11.22 -19.17
N PRO A 52 -5.96 -11.00 -18.52
CA PRO A 52 -6.32 -9.71 -17.96
C PRO A 52 -5.32 -9.29 -16.85
N PRO A 53 -4.95 -8.00 -16.76
CA PRO A 53 -3.96 -7.51 -15.80
C PRO A 53 -4.54 -7.33 -14.39
N LEU A 54 -5.06 -8.41 -13.80
CA LEU A 54 -5.74 -8.41 -12.49
C LEU A 54 -4.86 -7.87 -11.36
N LEU A 55 -3.54 -8.13 -11.40
CA LEU A 55 -2.63 -7.62 -10.38
C LEU A 55 -2.51 -6.09 -10.46
N ARG A 56 -2.46 -5.51 -11.67
CA ARG A 56 -2.43 -4.05 -11.85
C ARG A 56 -3.72 -3.41 -11.32
N GLU A 57 -4.87 -3.99 -11.67
CA GLU A 57 -6.17 -3.55 -11.13
C GLU A 57 -6.15 -3.55 -9.60
N HIS A 58 -5.71 -4.65 -8.99
CA HIS A 58 -5.63 -4.78 -7.54
C HIS A 58 -4.69 -3.73 -6.91
N ARG A 59 -3.51 -3.50 -7.50
CA ARG A 59 -2.55 -2.49 -7.01
C ARG A 59 -3.11 -1.07 -7.12
N LEU A 60 -3.81 -0.76 -8.20
CA LEU A 60 -4.48 0.54 -8.37
C LEU A 60 -5.57 0.76 -7.32
N TYR A 61 -6.37 -0.25 -6.99
CA TYR A 61 -7.32 -0.15 -5.86
C TYR A 61 -6.63 0.06 -4.51
N GLN A 62 -5.48 -0.59 -4.27
CA GLN A 62 -4.70 -0.36 -3.06
C GLN A 62 -4.15 1.07 -3.01
N ALA A 63 -3.62 1.59 -4.11
CA ALA A 63 -3.11 2.95 -4.22
C ALA A 63 -4.22 4.00 -4.10
N ASP A 64 -5.37 3.79 -4.74
CA ASP A 64 -6.55 4.63 -4.59
C ASP A 64 -6.96 4.79 -3.12
N TRP A 65 -6.90 3.69 -2.36
CA TRP A 65 -7.17 3.73 -0.92
C TRP A 65 -6.15 4.59 -0.17
N LEU A 66 -4.86 4.56 -0.56
CA LEU A 66 -3.81 5.39 0.02
C LEU A 66 -4.03 6.88 -0.29
N LEU A 67 -4.43 7.23 -1.51
CA LEU A 67 -4.77 8.61 -1.87
C LEU A 67 -5.91 9.15 -1.01
N ARG A 68 -7.01 8.40 -0.91
CA ARG A 68 -8.25 8.89 -0.27
C ARG A 68 -8.19 8.94 1.26
N PHE A 69 -7.49 8.03 1.90
CA PHE A 69 -7.61 7.84 3.35
C PHE A 69 -6.29 7.95 4.13
N TYR A 70 -5.15 7.91 3.45
CA TYR A 70 -3.84 7.91 4.10
C TYR A 70 -3.02 9.17 3.83
N GLY A 71 -3.54 10.06 2.99
CA GLY A 71 -2.88 11.32 2.64
C GLY A 71 -1.64 11.14 1.77
N PHE A 72 -1.55 10.05 1.00
CA PHE A 72 -0.54 9.90 -0.04
C PHE A 72 -0.93 10.70 -1.28
N LYS A 73 0.09 11.09 -2.05
CA LYS A 73 -0.05 11.65 -3.39
C LYS A 73 0.43 10.65 -4.44
N ALA A 74 -0.04 10.79 -5.67
CA ALA A 74 0.36 9.91 -6.76
C ALA A 74 1.88 9.92 -6.97
N GLU A 75 2.49 11.11 -6.89
CA GLU A 75 3.93 11.34 -7.08
C GLU A 75 4.81 10.72 -5.98
N GLU A 76 4.23 10.42 -4.81
CA GLU A 76 4.93 9.70 -3.73
C GLU A 76 4.98 8.20 -4.01
N LEU A 77 3.94 7.66 -4.64
CA LEU A 77 3.81 6.21 -4.89
C LEU A 77 4.53 5.78 -6.15
N LEU A 78 4.42 6.55 -7.24
CA LEU A 78 5.01 6.27 -8.55
C LEU A 78 5.62 7.55 -9.15
N ASP A 79 6.50 7.36 -10.13
CA ASP A 79 7.13 8.43 -10.90
C ASP A 79 7.39 7.99 -12.35
N GLU A 80 7.92 8.89 -13.19
CA GLU A 80 8.22 8.60 -14.60
C GLU A 80 9.28 7.50 -14.78
N LYS A 81 10.20 7.33 -13.82
CA LYS A 81 11.24 6.30 -13.86
C LYS A 81 10.72 4.95 -13.39
N ARG A 82 9.70 4.96 -12.55
CA ARG A 82 9.00 3.78 -12.04
C ARG A 82 7.49 3.94 -12.20
N PRO A 83 6.99 3.83 -13.45
CA PRO A 83 5.60 4.13 -13.77
C PRO A 83 4.61 2.99 -13.45
N PHE A 84 5.11 1.82 -13.02
CA PHE A 84 4.28 0.65 -12.70
C PHE A 84 4.49 0.19 -11.26
N PHE A 85 3.43 -0.31 -10.62
CA PHE A 85 3.50 -0.86 -9.28
C PHE A 85 4.35 -2.14 -9.19
N ASN A 86 4.95 -2.32 -8.04
CA ASN A 86 5.71 -3.53 -7.72
C ASN A 86 4.79 -4.76 -7.72
N VAL A 87 5.25 -5.85 -8.36
CA VAL A 87 4.49 -7.11 -8.40
C VAL A 87 4.51 -7.86 -7.07
N MET A 88 5.59 -7.73 -6.30
CA MET A 88 5.80 -8.47 -5.04
C MET A 88 5.24 -7.73 -3.83
N LEU A 89 5.47 -6.42 -3.74
CA LEU A 89 5.06 -5.58 -2.61
C LEU A 89 3.76 -4.84 -2.90
N ASP A 90 2.96 -4.57 -1.87
CA ASP A 90 1.85 -3.64 -2.03
C ASP A 90 2.36 -2.19 -2.13
N PRO A 91 1.57 -1.23 -2.66
CA PRO A 91 2.04 0.14 -2.89
C PRO A 91 2.57 0.84 -1.63
N LYS A 92 2.04 0.53 -0.45
CA LYS A 92 2.49 1.11 0.81
C LYS A 92 3.79 0.47 1.30
N GLU A 93 3.94 -0.84 1.14
CA GLU A 93 5.18 -1.56 1.45
C GLU A 93 6.31 -1.11 0.53
N ASP A 94 6.03 -1.01 -0.78
CA ASP A 94 7.00 -0.54 -1.76
C ASP A 94 7.46 0.90 -1.46
N TRP A 95 6.52 1.79 -1.11
CA TRP A 95 6.86 3.14 -0.67
C TRP A 95 7.75 3.12 0.58
N ALA A 96 7.38 2.38 1.60
CA ALA A 96 8.10 2.36 2.87
C ALA A 96 9.53 1.81 2.75
N VAL A 97 9.73 0.79 1.91
CA VAL A 97 11.06 0.23 1.63
C VAL A 97 11.96 1.22 0.89
N ARG A 98 11.37 2.05 0.01
CA ARG A 98 12.10 3.11 -0.70
C ARG A 98 12.39 4.35 0.13
N HIS A 99 11.74 4.49 1.30
CA HIS A 99 11.84 5.64 2.20
C HIS A 99 12.23 5.21 3.61
N LEU A 100 13.29 4.39 3.71
CA LEU A 100 13.77 3.88 5.00
C LEU A 100 14.27 4.99 5.93
N GLU A 101 14.61 6.16 5.39
CA GLU A 101 14.95 7.37 6.16
C GLU A 101 13.79 7.87 7.04
N CYS A 102 12.55 7.55 6.70
CA CYS A 102 11.36 7.88 7.49
C CYS A 102 11.15 6.92 8.68
N PHE A 103 11.96 5.87 8.81
CA PHE A 103 11.77 4.79 9.77
C PHE A 103 12.99 4.58 10.67
N PRO A 104 12.83 3.99 11.87
CA PRO A 104 11.58 3.51 12.45
C PRO A 104 10.71 4.60 13.08
N VAL A 105 9.39 4.41 13.05
CA VAL A 105 8.41 5.31 13.65
C VAL A 105 8.15 4.90 15.11
N GLU A 106 8.30 5.84 16.07
CA GLU A 106 8.01 5.58 17.48
C GLU A 106 6.51 5.68 17.76
N ILE A 107 5.88 4.56 18.03
CA ILE A 107 4.41 4.43 18.17
C ILE A 107 3.84 5.35 19.27
N ASN A 108 4.54 5.50 20.37
CA ASN A 108 4.07 6.28 21.50
C ASN A 108 4.16 7.82 21.30
N ARG A 109 4.81 8.29 20.23
CA ARG A 109 5.04 9.72 19.97
C ARG A 109 4.61 10.21 18.61
N ALA A 110 4.69 9.33 17.59
CA ALA A 110 4.48 9.70 16.19
C ALA A 110 3.12 10.37 15.95
N PRO A 111 3.03 11.40 15.11
CA PRO A 111 1.77 11.98 14.68
C PRO A 111 0.94 10.99 13.86
N TYR A 112 -0.36 11.28 13.69
CA TYR A 112 -1.28 10.42 12.95
C TYR A 112 -0.83 10.13 11.52
N ALA A 113 -0.31 11.16 10.84
CA ALA A 113 0.16 11.05 9.47
C ALA A 113 1.31 10.03 9.34
N ASP A 114 2.29 10.04 10.25
CA ASP A 114 3.41 9.11 10.23
C ASP A 114 2.98 7.69 10.56
N LEU A 115 2.02 7.51 11.47
CA LEU A 115 1.44 6.19 11.73
C LEU A 115 0.78 5.61 10.48
N LEU A 116 0.13 6.44 9.65
CA LEU A 116 -0.48 6.01 8.40
C LEU A 116 0.56 5.64 7.33
N ARG A 117 1.80 6.10 7.42
CA ARG A 117 2.89 5.71 6.52
C ARG A 117 3.42 4.30 6.81
N VAL A 118 3.27 3.81 8.03
CA VAL A 118 3.78 2.48 8.45
C VAL A 118 3.00 1.35 7.79
N PRO A 119 3.65 0.41 7.06
CA PRO A 119 3.02 -0.83 6.60
C PRO A 119 2.38 -1.60 7.76
N GLY A 120 1.19 -2.16 7.53
CA GLY A 120 0.47 -2.88 8.57
C GLY A 120 -0.33 -2.02 9.56
N ILE A 121 -0.21 -0.69 9.53
CA ILE A 121 -1.05 0.23 10.31
C ILE A 121 -2.08 0.87 9.38
N GLY A 122 -3.35 0.59 9.64
CA GLY A 122 -4.48 1.18 8.90
C GLY A 122 -5.10 2.35 9.66
N VAL A 123 -6.02 3.05 9.01
CA VAL A 123 -6.76 4.20 9.58
C VAL A 123 -7.39 3.86 10.95
N LYS A 124 -8.04 2.69 11.05
CA LYS A 124 -8.66 2.25 12.31
C LYS A 124 -7.62 1.99 13.40
N SER A 125 -6.53 1.29 13.07
CA SER A 125 -5.44 0.98 14.02
C SER A 125 -4.72 2.25 14.47
N ALA A 126 -4.42 3.19 13.56
CA ALA A 126 -3.80 4.46 13.89
C ALA A 126 -4.65 5.29 14.87
N ARG A 127 -5.97 5.39 14.65
CA ARG A 127 -6.88 6.07 15.58
C ARG A 127 -6.92 5.39 16.96
N ARG A 128 -6.95 4.07 17.02
CA ARG A 128 -6.90 3.30 18.27
C ARG A 128 -5.58 3.51 19.01
N ILE A 129 -4.45 3.53 18.32
CA ILE A 129 -3.13 3.86 18.88
C ILE A 129 -3.16 5.24 19.52
N LEU A 130 -3.61 6.27 18.78
CA LEU A 130 -3.70 7.63 19.31
C LEU A 130 -4.58 7.75 20.55
N SER A 131 -5.68 7.02 20.59
CA SER A 131 -6.57 6.99 21.77
C SER A 131 -5.91 6.27 22.95
N ALA A 132 -5.40 5.06 22.74
CA ALA A 132 -4.88 4.21 23.80
C ALA A 132 -3.61 4.78 24.47
N ARG A 133 -2.69 5.39 23.68
CA ARG A 133 -1.45 5.97 24.24
C ARG A 133 -1.65 7.18 25.14
N ARG A 134 -2.87 7.76 25.18
CA ARG A 134 -3.20 8.85 26.14
C ARG A 134 -3.26 8.35 27.57
N SER A 135 -3.62 7.09 27.76
CA SER A 135 -3.83 6.49 29.07
C SER A 135 -2.66 5.63 29.54
N THR A 136 -1.92 5.04 28.58
CA THR A 136 -0.82 4.11 28.90
C THR A 136 0.23 4.10 27.81
N LYS A 137 1.47 3.78 28.17
CA LYS A 137 2.54 3.54 27.20
C LYS A 137 2.31 2.18 26.53
N LEU A 138 2.16 2.20 25.20
CA LEU A 138 1.87 1.01 24.42
C LEU A 138 3.10 0.13 24.24
N THR A 139 2.87 -1.18 24.23
CA THR A 139 3.84 -2.23 23.91
C THR A 139 3.49 -2.90 22.59
N PHE A 140 4.37 -3.73 22.05
CA PHE A 140 4.10 -4.52 20.83
C PHE A 140 2.91 -5.46 20.97
N GLN A 141 2.66 -5.99 22.18
CA GLN A 141 1.50 -6.84 22.43
C GLN A 141 0.18 -6.04 22.32
N ASP A 142 0.17 -4.81 22.79
CA ASP A 142 -0.99 -3.93 22.69
C ASP A 142 -1.30 -3.58 21.24
N LEU A 143 -0.27 -3.34 20.42
CA LEU A 143 -0.44 -3.05 19.00
C LEU A 143 -1.19 -4.15 18.25
N LYS A 144 -0.89 -5.42 18.56
CA LYS A 144 -1.62 -6.56 17.99
C LYS A 144 -3.11 -6.52 18.35
N LYS A 145 -3.44 -6.22 19.62
CA LYS A 145 -4.83 -6.06 20.08
C LYS A 145 -5.55 -4.88 19.44
N LEU A 146 -4.81 -3.81 19.10
CA LEU A 146 -5.33 -2.62 18.42
C LEU A 146 -5.53 -2.83 16.92
N GLY A 147 -5.20 -4.01 16.39
CA GLY A 147 -5.41 -4.38 15.00
C GLY A 147 -4.27 -4.00 14.05
N VAL A 148 -3.06 -3.83 14.56
CA VAL A 148 -1.86 -3.67 13.75
C VAL A 148 -1.44 -5.01 13.17
N VAL A 149 -1.15 -5.06 11.86
CA VAL A 149 -0.62 -6.25 11.19
C VAL A 149 0.87 -6.33 11.48
N MET A 150 1.22 -6.96 12.60
CA MET A 150 2.59 -7.02 13.13
C MET A 150 3.61 -7.59 12.14
N LYS A 151 3.22 -8.59 11.34
CA LYS A 151 4.07 -9.19 10.30
C LYS A 151 4.67 -8.15 9.33
N ARG A 152 3.94 -7.05 9.07
CA ARG A 152 4.38 -5.96 8.19
C ARG A 152 5.00 -4.81 8.98
N ALA A 153 4.40 -4.44 10.12
CA ALA A 153 4.78 -3.25 10.87
C ALA A 153 6.10 -3.37 11.62
N VAL A 154 6.47 -4.57 12.04
CA VAL A 154 7.60 -4.82 12.95
C VAL A 154 8.95 -4.27 12.45
N TYR A 155 9.13 -4.18 11.14
CA TYR A 155 10.36 -3.66 10.52
C TYR A 155 10.46 -2.13 10.54
N PHE A 156 9.34 -1.43 10.77
CA PHE A 156 9.19 0.00 10.56
C PHE A 156 8.85 0.78 11.83
N ILE A 157 8.77 0.11 12.99
CA ILE A 157 8.29 0.74 14.23
C ILE A 157 9.19 0.47 15.43
N THR A 158 9.15 1.42 16.38
CA THR A 158 9.66 1.24 17.75
C THR A 158 8.55 1.45 18.78
N CYS A 159 8.70 0.79 19.91
CA CYS A 159 7.91 1.03 21.11
C CYS A 159 8.85 1.36 22.28
N GLY A 160 8.77 2.59 22.76
CA GLY A 160 9.67 3.07 23.82
C GLY A 160 11.13 3.13 23.38
N GLY A 161 11.38 3.47 22.14
CA GLY A 161 12.71 3.60 21.57
C GLY A 161 13.39 2.27 21.21
N ARG A 162 12.67 1.14 21.26
CA ARG A 162 13.22 -0.19 20.93
C ARG A 162 12.43 -0.86 19.83
N MET A 163 13.12 -1.50 18.90
CA MET A 163 12.50 -2.42 17.93
C MET A 163 12.16 -3.75 18.61
N MET A 164 11.18 -4.47 18.07
CA MET A 164 10.76 -5.78 18.59
C MET A 164 11.87 -6.84 18.44
N TYR A 165 12.59 -6.76 17.33
CA TYR A 165 13.76 -7.60 17.02
C TYR A 165 14.89 -6.71 16.54
N PRO A 166 16.17 -7.10 16.74
CA PRO A 166 17.31 -6.44 16.08
C PRO A 166 17.12 -6.58 14.57
N THR A 167 16.64 -5.52 13.93
CA THR A 167 16.34 -5.52 12.50
C THR A 167 17.30 -4.58 11.80
N LYS A 168 17.95 -5.04 10.75
CA LYS A 168 18.66 -4.16 9.84
C LYS A 168 17.65 -3.40 8.99
N LEU A 169 17.74 -2.07 8.99
CA LEU A 169 16.96 -1.21 8.10
C LEU A 169 17.64 -1.17 6.71
N GLU A 170 17.66 -2.34 6.06
CA GLU A 170 18.22 -2.55 4.73
C GLU A 170 17.09 -3.05 3.81
N GLU A 171 17.00 -2.48 2.62
CA GLU A 171 15.94 -2.78 1.64
C GLU A 171 15.84 -4.29 1.37
N ASP A 172 16.95 -4.93 0.97
CA ASP A 172 16.97 -6.35 0.61
C ASP A 172 16.52 -7.26 1.77
N TYR A 173 16.92 -6.91 3.00
CA TYR A 173 16.53 -7.67 4.18
C TYR A 173 15.01 -7.59 4.42
N ILE A 174 14.46 -6.38 4.37
CA ILE A 174 13.03 -6.14 4.61
C ILE A 174 12.20 -6.77 3.50
N VAL A 175 12.56 -6.57 2.23
CA VAL A 175 11.84 -7.15 1.08
C VAL A 175 11.78 -8.67 1.18
N ARG A 176 12.91 -9.35 1.45
CA ARG A 176 12.93 -10.81 1.62
C ARG A 176 11.95 -11.27 2.70
N ASN A 177 11.94 -10.61 3.85
CA ASN A 177 11.05 -10.98 4.95
C ASN A 177 9.57 -10.70 4.65
N LEU A 178 9.25 -9.59 3.99
CA LEU A 178 7.90 -9.26 3.58
C LEU A 178 7.37 -10.26 2.52
N THR A 179 8.18 -10.60 1.53
CA THR A 179 7.79 -11.51 0.44
C THR A 179 7.75 -12.98 0.87
N CYS A 180 8.69 -13.44 1.69
CA CYS A 180 8.69 -14.80 2.22
C CYS A 180 7.42 -15.08 3.05
N LEU A 181 6.89 -14.09 3.76
CA LEU A 181 5.66 -14.20 4.53
C LEU A 181 4.39 -14.28 3.67
N LEU A 182 4.42 -13.79 2.44
CA LEU A 182 3.30 -13.90 1.49
C LEU A 182 3.11 -15.34 0.99
N TYR A 183 4.19 -16.10 0.83
CA TYR A 183 4.14 -17.50 0.39
C TYR A 183 3.70 -18.49 1.49
N THR A 184 3.75 -18.10 2.76
CA THR A 184 3.42 -18.99 3.89
C THR A 184 2.03 -18.78 4.48
N SER A 185 1.26 -17.80 4.01
CA SER A 185 -0.12 -17.58 4.47
C SER A 185 -1.11 -18.07 3.42
N PRO A 186 -1.97 -19.07 3.74
CA PRO A 186 -3.06 -19.46 2.84
C PRO A 186 -3.97 -18.25 2.59
N SER A 187 -4.38 -18.09 1.34
CA SER A 187 -5.32 -17.05 0.94
C SER A 187 -6.64 -17.19 1.71
N PRO A 188 -7.28 -16.09 2.15
CA PRO A 188 -8.62 -16.16 2.75
C PRO A 188 -9.71 -16.74 1.83
N ARG A 189 -9.38 -16.99 0.56
CA ARG A 189 -10.30 -17.56 -0.45
C ARG A 189 -10.20 -19.10 -0.57
N ASP A 190 -9.29 -19.73 0.19
CA ASP A 190 -9.09 -21.19 0.18
C ASP A 190 -9.84 -21.89 1.34
N LYS A 191 -10.89 -21.22 1.86
CA LYS A 191 -11.83 -21.79 2.84
C LYS A 191 -13.25 -21.69 2.35
#